data_2752f125b46622116d340beaf15a358d
#
_entry.id   2752f125b46622116d340beaf15a358d
#
_cell.length_a   1.000
_cell.length_b   1.000
_cell.length_c   1.000
_cell.angle_alpha   90.00
_cell.angle_beta   90.00
_cell.angle_gamma   90.00
#
_symmetry.space_group_name_H-M   'P 1'
#
loop_
_entity.id
_entity.type
_entity.pdbx_description
1 polymer ?
#
loop_
_entity_poly.entity_id
_entity_poly.type
_entity_poly.pdbx_seq_one_letter_code
_entity_poly.pdbx_strand_id
1 'polypeptide(L)'
;MSFTKETIDLSGLNDDQIKEKLSELNIPLTPEEGRKIQHEMLGRSPSLAELVLFSIQGSEHCSYKSSRSHLKNFVTDGPDVVLGAKEDAGVVAITKDKNGNRWCIVMSHESHNHPSQIVPYEGAATGIGGNVRDVMCMGAEVIACTDSFRFGNIKHSKTKWIHDGVVAGVAGYGNPLGIPNIGGDIYYHDGYSENCLVTLVSLGIVREDHIIHSYAPENAENYDLILIGKPTDNSGFGGASFASLELEEEKKEQNKGAVQEPNAFLERHLLKSTY
;
A
#
# COMPACT_ATOMS: atom_id res chain seq x y z
N MET A 1 0.75 -30.00 -17.17
CA MET A 1 -0.35 -29.99 -16.19
C MET A 1 -1.48 -29.16 -16.77
N SER A 2 -2.63 -29.78 -17.00
CA SER A 2 -3.85 -29.06 -17.42
C SER A 2 -4.38 -28.33 -16.20
N PHE A 3 -4.23 -27.02 -16.14
CA PHE A 3 -4.96 -26.20 -15.19
C PHE A 3 -6.42 -26.18 -15.66
N THR A 4 -7.25 -27.03 -15.11
CA THR A 4 -8.69 -26.88 -15.20
C THR A 4 -9.02 -25.56 -14.52
N LYS A 5 -9.40 -24.54 -15.32
CA LYS A 5 -9.90 -23.28 -14.78
C LYS A 5 -11.21 -23.59 -14.07
N GLU A 6 -11.14 -23.72 -12.76
CA GLU A 6 -12.34 -23.75 -11.93
C GLU A 6 -13.06 -22.41 -12.09
N THR A 7 -14.27 -22.46 -12.63
CA THR A 7 -15.12 -21.27 -12.82
C THR A 7 -16.20 -21.24 -11.76
N ILE A 8 -16.47 -20.04 -11.26
CA ILE A 8 -17.46 -19.77 -10.22
C ILE A 8 -18.68 -19.16 -10.90
N ASP A 9 -19.76 -19.92 -11.03
CA ASP A 9 -21.01 -19.39 -11.58
C ASP A 9 -21.87 -18.78 -10.46
N LEU A 10 -22.25 -17.53 -10.65
CA LEU A 10 -23.11 -16.74 -9.76
C LEU A 10 -24.52 -16.56 -10.35
N SER A 11 -24.78 -17.10 -11.56
CA SER A 11 -26.07 -16.98 -12.22
C SER A 11 -27.17 -17.67 -11.41
N GLY A 12 -28.34 -17.03 -11.34
CA GLY A 12 -29.50 -17.59 -10.65
C GLY A 12 -29.44 -17.65 -9.12
N LEU A 13 -28.31 -17.23 -8.53
CA LEU A 13 -28.17 -17.12 -7.08
C LEU A 13 -28.76 -15.80 -6.57
N ASN A 14 -29.40 -15.84 -5.40
CA ASN A 14 -29.79 -14.63 -4.68
C ASN A 14 -28.60 -14.04 -3.91
N ASP A 15 -28.78 -12.86 -3.29
CA ASP A 15 -27.71 -12.12 -2.61
C ASP A 15 -27.08 -12.92 -1.47
N ASP A 16 -27.88 -13.59 -0.66
CA ASP A 16 -27.40 -14.36 0.49
C ASP A 16 -26.55 -15.55 0.02
N GLN A 17 -26.98 -16.25 -1.03
CA GLN A 17 -26.24 -17.37 -1.62
C GLN A 17 -24.92 -16.92 -2.26
N ILE A 18 -24.90 -15.77 -2.93
CA ILE A 18 -23.66 -15.21 -3.48
C ILE A 18 -22.71 -14.81 -2.34
N LYS A 19 -23.24 -14.15 -1.32
CA LYS A 19 -22.45 -13.74 -0.15
C LYS A 19 -21.84 -14.95 0.56
N GLU A 20 -22.61 -16.00 0.79
CA GLU A 20 -22.13 -17.25 1.38
C GLU A 20 -21.01 -17.87 0.54
N LYS A 21 -21.24 -18.03 -0.77
CA LYS A 21 -20.26 -18.61 -1.70
C LYS A 21 -18.96 -17.82 -1.78
N LEU A 22 -19.03 -16.48 -1.82
CA LEU A 22 -17.85 -15.63 -1.80
C LEU A 22 -17.11 -15.69 -0.45
N SER A 23 -17.86 -15.78 0.66
CA SER A 23 -17.29 -15.93 2.00
C SER A 23 -16.56 -17.26 2.17
N GLU A 24 -17.10 -18.37 1.69
CA GLU A 24 -16.44 -19.69 1.69
C GLU A 24 -15.10 -19.67 0.95
N LEU A 25 -15.00 -18.85 -0.11
CA LEU A 25 -13.79 -18.66 -0.91
C LEU A 25 -12.86 -17.59 -0.36
N ASN A 26 -13.21 -16.94 0.77
CA ASN A 26 -12.51 -15.79 1.34
C ASN A 26 -12.35 -14.62 0.34
N ILE A 27 -13.36 -14.36 -0.47
CA ILE A 27 -13.37 -13.28 -1.47
C ILE A 27 -14.24 -12.13 -0.95
N PRO A 28 -13.66 -10.98 -0.58
CA PRO A 28 -14.38 -9.84 0.00
C PRO A 28 -15.05 -8.97 -1.08
N LEU A 29 -15.94 -9.57 -1.86
CA LEU A 29 -16.79 -8.88 -2.82
C LEU A 29 -18.24 -8.87 -2.33
N THR A 30 -18.96 -7.81 -2.65
CA THR A 30 -20.42 -7.78 -2.47
C THR A 30 -21.11 -8.61 -3.55
N PRO A 31 -22.35 -9.07 -3.32
CA PRO A 31 -23.14 -9.74 -4.35
C PRO A 31 -23.30 -8.95 -5.64
N GLU A 32 -23.47 -7.64 -5.51
CA GLU A 32 -23.59 -6.70 -6.64
C GLU A 32 -22.28 -6.66 -7.46
N GLU A 33 -21.13 -6.54 -6.80
CA GLU A 33 -19.81 -6.58 -7.44
C GLU A 33 -19.57 -7.92 -8.15
N GLY A 34 -19.92 -9.04 -7.51
CA GLY A 34 -19.80 -10.37 -8.11
C GLY A 34 -20.62 -10.50 -9.40
N ARG A 35 -21.89 -10.04 -9.40
CA ARG A 35 -22.74 -10.03 -10.60
C ARG A 35 -22.18 -9.13 -11.68
N LYS A 36 -21.72 -7.94 -11.31
CA LYS A 36 -21.12 -6.99 -12.25
C LYS A 36 -19.90 -7.58 -12.95
N ILE A 37 -19.03 -8.24 -12.20
CA ILE A 37 -17.86 -8.94 -12.76
C ILE A 37 -18.30 -10.00 -13.76
N GLN A 38 -19.26 -10.87 -13.40
CA GLN A 38 -19.69 -11.96 -14.25
C GLN A 38 -20.43 -11.48 -15.52
N HIS A 39 -21.38 -10.55 -15.37
CA HIS A 39 -22.31 -10.21 -16.44
C HIS A 39 -21.88 -9.01 -17.28
N GLU A 40 -21.31 -7.99 -16.66
CA GLU A 40 -20.97 -6.75 -17.35
C GLU A 40 -19.50 -6.71 -17.80
N MET A 41 -18.57 -7.16 -16.94
CA MET A 41 -17.13 -7.03 -17.22
C MET A 41 -16.60 -8.21 -18.04
N LEU A 42 -16.96 -9.43 -17.68
CA LEU A 42 -16.46 -10.65 -18.34
C LEU A 42 -17.44 -11.25 -19.35
N GLY A 43 -18.74 -11.07 -19.16
CA GLY A 43 -19.79 -11.73 -19.97
C GLY A 43 -19.80 -13.26 -19.85
N ARG A 44 -19.17 -13.81 -18.83
CA ARG A 44 -19.05 -15.24 -18.53
C ARG A 44 -18.76 -15.47 -17.05
N SER A 45 -18.88 -16.73 -16.59
CA SER A 45 -18.49 -17.09 -15.25
C SER A 45 -16.98 -16.82 -15.03
N PRO A 46 -16.61 -16.10 -13.96
CA PRO A 46 -15.21 -15.85 -13.61
C PRO A 46 -14.51 -17.10 -13.11
N SER A 47 -13.21 -17.19 -13.29
CA SER A 47 -12.37 -18.13 -12.55
C SER A 47 -12.15 -17.64 -11.11
N LEU A 48 -11.75 -18.54 -10.21
CA LEU A 48 -11.37 -18.17 -8.84
C LEU A 48 -10.28 -17.09 -8.84
N ALA A 49 -9.24 -17.22 -9.68
CA ALA A 49 -8.17 -16.25 -9.77
C ALA A 49 -8.66 -14.86 -10.22
N GLU A 50 -9.60 -14.81 -11.18
CA GLU A 50 -10.20 -13.53 -11.60
C GLU A 50 -10.99 -12.88 -10.47
N LEU A 51 -11.82 -13.65 -9.74
CA LEU A 51 -12.54 -13.09 -8.58
C LEU A 51 -11.59 -12.54 -7.51
N VAL A 52 -10.50 -13.25 -7.22
CA VAL A 52 -9.47 -12.76 -6.28
C VAL A 52 -8.85 -11.47 -6.80
N LEU A 53 -8.43 -11.40 -8.06
CA LEU A 53 -7.84 -10.19 -8.65
C LEU A 53 -8.82 -9.01 -8.65
N PHE A 54 -10.08 -9.24 -9.02
CA PHE A 54 -11.11 -8.22 -8.95
C PHE A 54 -11.40 -7.75 -7.52
N SER A 55 -11.33 -8.65 -6.53
CA SER A 55 -11.52 -8.28 -5.13
C SER A 55 -10.39 -7.37 -4.61
N ILE A 56 -9.16 -7.62 -5.06
CA ILE A 56 -8.00 -6.80 -4.71
C ILE A 56 -8.10 -5.43 -5.38
N GLN A 57 -8.27 -5.39 -6.69
CA GLN A 57 -8.35 -4.14 -7.45
C GLN A 57 -9.60 -3.31 -7.13
N GLY A 58 -10.70 -3.97 -6.78
CA GLY A 58 -11.96 -3.35 -6.35
C GLY A 58 -12.03 -3.04 -4.85
N SER A 59 -11.00 -3.34 -4.07
CA SER A 59 -10.94 -2.98 -2.64
C SER A 59 -10.88 -1.46 -2.46
N GLU A 60 -11.27 -0.96 -1.29
CA GLU A 60 -11.12 0.48 -0.98
C GLU A 60 -9.67 0.94 -1.11
N HIS A 61 -8.73 0.08 -0.75
CA HIS A 61 -7.30 0.36 -0.80
C HIS A 61 -6.80 0.68 -2.21
N CYS A 62 -7.26 -0.05 -3.24
CA CYS A 62 -6.82 0.17 -4.62
C CYS A 62 -7.75 1.08 -5.43
N SER A 63 -9.06 1.02 -5.19
CA SER A 63 -10.05 1.70 -6.02
C SER A 63 -10.56 3.02 -5.46
N TYR A 64 -10.36 3.28 -4.15
CA TYR A 64 -10.92 4.43 -3.45
C TYR A 64 -12.44 4.56 -3.65
N LYS A 65 -13.15 3.43 -3.78
CA LYS A 65 -14.56 3.39 -4.21
C LYS A 65 -15.51 4.18 -3.32
N SER A 66 -15.24 4.24 -2.02
CA SER A 66 -16.04 5.03 -1.06
C SER A 66 -15.43 6.41 -0.76
N SER A 67 -14.11 6.54 -0.72
CA SER A 67 -13.44 7.79 -0.35
C SER A 67 -13.23 8.78 -1.51
N ARG A 68 -13.27 8.33 -2.76
CA ARG A 68 -13.04 9.18 -3.95
C ARG A 68 -13.90 10.45 -3.97
N SER A 69 -15.15 10.38 -3.51
CA SER A 69 -16.05 11.53 -3.46
C SER A 69 -15.57 12.65 -2.52
N HIS A 70 -14.78 12.29 -1.51
CA HIS A 70 -14.17 13.21 -0.56
C HIS A 70 -12.81 13.69 -1.07
N LEU A 71 -11.99 12.78 -1.59
CA LEU A 71 -10.63 13.08 -2.09
C LEU A 71 -10.62 14.11 -3.21
N LYS A 72 -11.62 14.08 -4.11
CA LYS A 72 -11.77 15.07 -5.19
C LYS A 72 -11.94 16.52 -4.72
N ASN A 73 -12.22 16.75 -3.42
CA ASN A 73 -12.34 18.09 -2.86
C ASN A 73 -11.00 18.71 -2.46
N PHE A 74 -9.92 17.93 -2.43
CA PHE A 74 -8.59 18.46 -2.18
C PHE A 74 -8.06 19.19 -3.41
N VAL A 75 -7.39 20.31 -3.18
CA VAL A 75 -6.63 21.02 -4.20
C VAL A 75 -5.33 20.25 -4.41
N THR A 76 -5.10 19.73 -5.61
CA THR A 76 -3.95 18.88 -5.96
C THR A 76 -3.07 19.47 -7.06
N ASP A 77 -3.30 20.74 -7.41
CA ASP A 77 -2.57 21.48 -8.41
C ASP A 77 -2.20 22.88 -7.90
N GLY A 78 -1.24 23.50 -8.54
CA GLY A 78 -0.73 24.83 -8.17
C GLY A 78 0.53 25.18 -8.96
N PRO A 79 1.03 26.43 -8.89
CA PRO A 79 2.15 26.88 -9.72
C PRO A 79 3.46 26.11 -9.47
N ASP A 80 3.66 25.59 -8.27
CA ASP A 80 4.85 24.83 -7.91
C ASP A 80 4.60 23.32 -7.86
N VAL A 81 3.36 22.86 -8.07
CA VAL A 81 3.05 21.44 -8.15
C VAL A 81 3.47 20.93 -9.52
N VAL A 82 4.46 20.04 -9.54
CA VAL A 82 4.92 19.35 -10.75
C VAL A 82 4.08 18.13 -11.01
N LEU A 83 3.76 17.37 -9.97
CA LEU A 83 2.90 16.21 -10.02
C LEU A 83 2.05 16.15 -8.76
N GLY A 84 0.73 16.19 -8.93
CA GLY A 84 -0.24 16.02 -7.85
C GLY A 84 -0.50 14.54 -7.55
N ALA A 85 -1.66 14.23 -6.97
CA ALA A 85 -2.06 12.88 -6.56
C ALA A 85 -2.43 11.99 -7.76
N LYS A 86 -1.46 11.57 -8.54
CA LYS A 86 -1.66 10.79 -9.79
C LYS A 86 -0.77 9.55 -9.91
N GLU A 87 0.40 9.56 -9.28
CA GLU A 87 1.40 8.49 -9.33
C GLU A 87 1.83 8.11 -7.91
N ASP A 88 2.98 7.47 -7.76
CA ASP A 88 3.42 6.89 -6.47
C ASP A 88 3.63 7.95 -5.38
N ALA A 89 4.03 9.17 -5.76
CA ALA A 89 4.27 10.26 -4.83
C ALA A 89 3.93 11.63 -5.43
N GLY A 90 3.65 12.60 -4.56
CA GLY A 90 3.48 14.00 -4.96
C GLY A 90 4.84 14.70 -5.16
N VAL A 91 4.90 15.63 -6.13
CA VAL A 91 6.13 16.35 -6.48
C VAL A 91 5.89 17.86 -6.50
N VAL A 92 6.67 18.59 -5.70
CA VAL A 92 6.58 20.05 -5.61
C VAL A 92 7.96 20.66 -5.85
N ALA A 93 8.04 21.62 -6.77
CA ALA A 93 9.26 22.38 -7.03
C ALA A 93 9.51 23.39 -5.90
N ILE A 94 10.75 23.42 -5.40
CA ILE A 94 11.12 24.28 -4.26
C ILE A 94 12.13 25.37 -4.62
N THR A 95 12.95 25.14 -5.64
CA THR A 95 14.00 26.09 -6.03
C THR A 95 14.46 25.83 -7.46
N LYS A 96 15.30 26.75 -7.96
CA LYS A 96 16.06 26.57 -9.20
C LYS A 96 17.54 26.68 -8.92
N ASP A 97 18.33 25.85 -9.58
CA ASP A 97 19.78 25.98 -9.56
C ASP A 97 20.27 27.17 -10.43
N LYS A 98 21.57 27.41 -10.41
CA LYS A 98 22.21 28.49 -11.20
C LYS A 98 22.06 28.33 -12.72
N ASN A 99 21.69 27.14 -13.18
CA ASN A 99 21.44 26.82 -14.59
C ASN A 99 19.96 26.95 -14.97
N GLY A 100 19.10 27.24 -13.98
CA GLY A 100 17.65 27.33 -14.16
C GLY A 100 16.87 26.04 -14.01
N ASN A 101 17.53 24.91 -13.69
CA ASN A 101 16.84 23.62 -13.49
C ASN A 101 16.05 23.66 -12.18
N ARG A 102 14.81 23.23 -12.22
CA ARG A 102 13.96 23.12 -11.03
C ARG A 102 14.33 21.89 -10.20
N TRP A 103 14.47 22.12 -8.91
CA TRP A 103 14.65 21.07 -7.91
C TRP A 103 13.37 20.88 -7.13
N CYS A 104 13.01 19.64 -6.91
CA CYS A 104 11.74 19.24 -6.34
C CYS A 104 11.92 18.41 -5.08
N ILE A 105 10.95 18.54 -4.17
CA ILE A 105 10.69 17.55 -3.13
C ILE A 105 9.67 16.56 -3.68
N VAL A 106 9.95 15.28 -3.49
CA VAL A 106 9.05 14.17 -3.68
C VAL A 106 8.60 13.68 -2.30
N MET A 107 7.31 13.54 -2.09
CA MET A 107 6.74 13.14 -0.80
C MET A 107 5.70 12.06 -0.99
N SER A 108 5.92 10.92 -0.36
CA SER A 108 4.90 9.88 -0.16
C SER A 108 4.43 9.90 1.28
N HIS A 109 3.14 9.66 1.48
CA HIS A 109 2.47 9.61 2.78
C HIS A 109 1.56 8.41 2.82
N GLU A 110 1.98 7.37 3.50
CA GLU A 110 1.33 6.08 3.53
C GLU A 110 0.91 5.68 4.94
N SER A 111 -0.07 4.79 5.04
CA SER A 111 -0.47 4.18 6.30
C SER A 111 -0.43 2.66 6.22
N HIS A 112 0.00 1.98 7.35
CA HIS A 112 0.06 0.53 7.44
C HIS A 112 -0.59 0.04 8.75
N ASN A 113 -1.87 0.36 8.92
CA ASN A 113 -2.59 0.26 10.18
C ASN A 113 -2.93 -1.19 10.55
N HIS A 114 -3.72 -1.89 9.72
CA HIS A 114 -4.18 -3.25 9.96
C HIS A 114 -3.03 -4.25 10.16
N PRO A 115 -2.01 -4.27 9.29
CA PRO A 115 -0.85 -5.12 9.51
C PRO A 115 -0.14 -4.84 10.84
N SER A 116 0.03 -3.58 11.21
CA SER A 116 0.68 -3.17 12.44
C SER A 116 -0.14 -3.54 13.70
N GLN A 117 -1.46 -3.61 13.60
CA GLN A 117 -2.33 -4.06 14.68
C GLN A 117 -2.15 -5.57 14.99
N ILE A 118 -1.76 -6.36 13.99
CA ILE A 118 -1.69 -7.84 14.08
C ILE A 118 -0.25 -8.31 14.29
N VAL A 119 0.71 -7.79 13.52
CA VAL A 119 2.14 -8.09 13.59
C VAL A 119 2.92 -6.77 13.54
N PRO A 120 3.06 -6.08 14.69
CA PRO A 120 3.47 -4.67 14.73
C PRO A 120 4.83 -4.40 14.10
N TYR A 121 5.81 -5.29 14.32
CA TYR A 121 7.14 -5.10 13.76
C TYR A 121 7.12 -5.20 12.23
N GLU A 122 6.61 -6.30 11.69
CA GLU A 122 6.56 -6.55 10.25
C GLU A 122 5.64 -5.54 9.55
N GLY A 123 4.51 -5.21 10.18
CA GLY A 123 3.57 -4.23 9.68
C GLY A 123 4.20 -2.85 9.51
N ALA A 124 4.87 -2.34 10.54
CA ALA A 124 5.50 -1.03 10.49
C ALA A 124 6.77 -1.01 9.62
N ALA A 125 7.55 -2.08 9.64
CA ALA A 125 8.73 -2.25 8.79
C ALA A 125 8.36 -2.24 7.30
N THR A 126 7.31 -2.97 6.91
CA THR A 126 6.79 -2.95 5.54
C THR A 126 6.23 -1.58 5.18
N GLY A 127 5.57 -0.91 6.13
CA GLY A 127 5.03 0.42 5.92
C GLY A 127 6.10 1.43 5.51
N ILE A 128 7.23 1.50 6.23
CA ILE A 128 8.32 2.39 5.85
C ILE A 128 9.00 1.95 4.55
N GLY A 129 9.15 0.64 4.32
CA GLY A 129 9.75 0.13 3.09
C GLY A 129 8.97 0.49 1.85
N GLY A 130 7.63 0.31 1.85
CA GLY A 130 6.76 0.71 0.76
C GLY A 130 6.79 2.22 0.50
N ASN A 131 6.72 3.01 1.57
CA ASN A 131 6.74 4.46 1.48
C ASN A 131 8.07 5.02 0.93
N VAL A 132 9.21 4.43 1.31
CA VAL A 132 10.53 4.75 0.75
C VAL A 132 10.60 4.37 -0.73
N ARG A 133 10.01 3.24 -1.10
CA ARG A 133 9.99 2.75 -2.48
C ARG A 133 9.23 3.67 -3.41
N ASP A 134 8.10 4.21 -2.98
CA ASP A 134 7.33 5.18 -3.76
C ASP A 134 8.19 6.38 -4.18
N VAL A 135 8.92 6.95 -3.21
CA VAL A 135 9.79 8.10 -3.47
C VAL A 135 10.97 7.73 -4.36
N MET A 136 11.59 6.57 -4.12
CA MET A 136 12.71 6.07 -4.92
C MET A 136 12.29 5.78 -6.37
N CYS A 137 11.13 5.18 -6.58
CA CYS A 137 10.63 4.83 -7.91
C CYS A 137 10.32 6.07 -8.76
N MET A 138 10.10 7.23 -8.13
CA MET A 138 9.99 8.52 -8.81
C MET A 138 11.35 9.12 -9.23
N GLY A 139 12.46 8.39 -9.05
CA GLY A 139 13.82 8.85 -9.37
C GLY A 139 14.42 9.78 -8.32
N ALA A 140 13.78 9.92 -7.16
CA ALA A 140 14.21 10.82 -6.11
C ALA A 140 15.15 10.12 -5.11
N GLU A 141 16.20 10.82 -4.70
CA GLU A 141 17.04 10.41 -3.56
C GLU A 141 16.26 10.60 -2.27
N VAL A 142 16.01 9.51 -1.54
CA VAL A 142 15.31 9.57 -0.25
C VAL A 142 16.24 10.12 0.81
N ILE A 143 15.88 11.25 1.40
CA ILE A 143 16.74 12.00 2.34
C ILE A 143 16.28 11.96 3.78
N ALA A 144 14.99 11.71 4.02
CA ALA A 144 14.43 11.67 5.37
C ALA A 144 13.09 10.94 5.41
N CYS A 145 12.69 10.53 6.62
CA CYS A 145 11.34 10.13 6.93
C CYS A 145 10.80 10.85 8.17
N THR A 146 9.49 10.85 8.31
CA THR A 146 8.77 11.23 9.53
C THR A 146 7.66 10.22 9.78
N ASP A 147 7.08 10.24 10.98
CA ASP A 147 5.99 9.34 11.32
C ASP A 147 4.88 10.03 12.12
N SER A 148 3.70 9.40 12.16
CA SER A 148 2.59 9.84 12.97
C SER A 148 1.84 8.60 13.48
N PHE A 149 1.95 8.33 14.79
CA PHE A 149 1.39 7.12 15.38
C PHE A 149 0.22 7.43 16.30
N ARG A 150 -0.81 6.59 16.22
CA ARG A 150 -1.98 6.63 17.09
C ARG A 150 -2.20 5.25 17.67
N PHE A 151 -2.15 5.16 19.00
CA PHE A 151 -2.29 3.90 19.73
C PHE A 151 -3.42 4.00 20.73
N GLY A 152 -3.93 2.84 21.14
CA GLY A 152 -4.85 2.71 22.26
C GLY A 152 -4.26 3.22 23.58
N ASN A 153 -4.90 2.90 24.67
CA ASN A 153 -4.41 3.29 26.00
C ASN A 153 -3.12 2.56 26.35
N ILE A 154 -2.04 3.29 26.57
CA ILE A 154 -0.70 2.73 26.86
C ILE A 154 -0.64 1.89 28.15
N LYS A 155 -1.63 2.00 29.03
CA LYS A 155 -1.73 1.16 30.23
C LYS A 155 -2.09 -0.29 29.92
N HIS A 156 -2.67 -0.56 28.73
CA HIS A 156 -2.97 -1.91 28.30
C HIS A 156 -1.73 -2.60 27.71
N SER A 157 -1.49 -3.84 28.11
CA SER A 157 -0.34 -4.62 27.66
C SER A 157 -0.31 -4.83 26.15
N LYS A 158 -1.48 -5.02 25.53
CA LYS A 158 -1.64 -5.13 24.06
C LYS A 158 -1.17 -3.84 23.35
N THR A 159 -1.61 -2.68 23.83
CA THR A 159 -1.19 -1.39 23.26
C THR A 159 0.31 -1.18 23.39
N LYS A 160 0.89 -1.52 24.55
CA LYS A 160 2.32 -1.42 24.76
C LYS A 160 3.11 -2.33 23.81
N TRP A 161 2.65 -3.56 23.62
CA TRP A 161 3.24 -4.50 22.67
C TRP A 161 3.18 -3.98 21.22
N ILE A 162 2.04 -3.40 20.80
CA ILE A 162 1.88 -2.79 19.47
C ILE A 162 2.82 -1.61 19.33
N HIS A 163 2.84 -0.69 20.29
CA HIS A 163 3.73 0.47 20.29
C HIS A 163 5.20 0.06 20.15
N ASP A 164 5.67 -0.84 21.04
CA ASP A 164 7.06 -1.27 21.05
C ASP A 164 7.46 -1.96 19.73
N GLY A 165 6.56 -2.79 19.18
CA GLY A 165 6.75 -3.45 17.90
C GLY A 165 6.78 -2.49 16.70
N VAL A 166 5.88 -1.51 16.67
CA VAL A 166 5.84 -0.48 15.61
C VAL A 166 7.13 0.34 15.59
N VAL A 167 7.54 0.86 16.76
CA VAL A 167 8.78 1.65 16.87
C VAL A 167 10.00 0.81 16.47
N ALA A 168 10.06 -0.44 16.94
CA ALA A 168 11.14 -1.36 16.56
C ALA A 168 11.13 -1.68 15.05
N GLY A 169 9.96 -1.85 14.44
CA GLY A 169 9.81 -2.11 13.01
C GLY A 169 10.30 -0.96 12.14
N VAL A 170 9.90 0.27 12.46
CA VAL A 170 10.38 1.47 11.75
C VAL A 170 11.89 1.62 11.90
N ALA A 171 12.42 1.45 13.10
CA ALA A 171 13.87 1.52 13.34
C ALA A 171 14.62 0.38 12.62
N GLY A 172 14.11 -0.85 12.71
CA GLY A 172 14.69 -2.05 12.11
C GLY A 172 14.76 -2.04 10.60
N TYR A 173 13.92 -1.20 9.96
CA TYR A 173 13.93 -1.02 8.52
C TYR A 173 14.63 0.28 8.08
N GLY A 174 14.30 1.40 8.69
CA GLY A 174 14.86 2.72 8.35
C GLY A 174 16.37 2.82 8.59
N ASN A 175 16.85 2.26 9.71
CA ASN A 175 18.28 2.29 10.03
C ASN A 175 19.16 1.56 9.01
N PRO A 176 18.87 0.31 8.58
CA PRO A 176 19.61 -0.34 7.50
C PRO A 176 19.57 0.41 6.17
N LEU A 177 18.47 1.08 5.85
CA LEU A 177 18.39 1.93 4.66
C LEU A 177 19.25 3.18 4.77
N GLY A 178 19.59 3.60 5.98
CA GLY A 178 20.33 4.83 6.24
C GLY A 178 19.50 6.08 6.08
N ILE A 179 18.17 5.99 6.29
CA ILE A 179 17.23 7.10 6.15
C ILE A 179 16.96 7.66 7.56
N PRO A 180 17.31 8.93 7.84
CA PRO A 180 17.08 9.53 9.13
C PRO A 180 15.60 9.83 9.35
N ASN A 181 15.08 9.51 10.53
CA ASN A 181 13.80 10.02 10.99
C ASN A 181 14.03 11.42 11.59
N ILE A 182 13.38 12.43 11.01
CA ILE A 182 13.58 13.84 11.36
C ILE A 182 12.42 14.46 12.14
N GLY A 183 11.37 13.70 12.41
CA GLY A 183 10.22 14.20 13.17
C GLY A 183 9.07 13.21 13.20
N GLY A 184 8.02 13.61 13.89
CA GLY A 184 6.82 12.81 14.03
C GLY A 184 6.08 13.10 15.32
N ASP A 185 5.00 12.37 15.58
CA ASP A 185 4.24 12.46 16.81
C ASP A 185 3.64 11.11 17.22
N ILE A 186 3.40 10.95 18.52
CA ILE A 186 2.70 9.80 19.07
C ILE A 186 1.56 10.30 19.94
N TYR A 187 0.38 9.71 19.76
CA TYR A 187 -0.80 10.01 20.54
C TYR A 187 -1.51 8.75 20.99
N TYR A 188 -2.01 8.74 22.23
CA TYR A 188 -2.70 7.61 22.84
C TYR A 188 -4.14 7.97 23.17
N HIS A 189 -5.07 7.15 22.70
CA HIS A 189 -6.49 7.31 23.00
C HIS A 189 -7.22 5.98 22.87
N ASP A 190 -8.20 5.70 23.74
CA ASP A 190 -8.91 4.42 23.75
C ASP A 190 -9.58 4.07 22.41
N GLY A 191 -9.96 5.06 21.61
CA GLY A 191 -10.52 4.87 20.29
C GLY A 191 -9.59 4.17 19.27
N TYR A 192 -8.29 4.05 19.55
CA TYR A 192 -7.31 3.35 18.72
C TYR A 192 -6.92 1.97 19.26
N SER A 193 -7.66 1.45 20.26
CA SER A 193 -7.31 0.19 20.92
C SER A 193 -7.46 -1.02 20.00
N GLU A 194 -8.45 -1.00 19.11
CA GLU A 194 -8.75 -2.11 18.19
C GLU A 194 -8.13 -1.91 16.81
N ASN A 195 -7.74 -0.70 16.47
CA ASN A 195 -7.02 -0.39 15.22
C ASN A 195 -6.09 0.81 15.44
N CYS A 196 -4.81 0.54 15.57
CA CYS A 196 -3.78 1.59 15.63
C CYS A 196 -3.66 2.29 14.28
N LEU A 197 -3.19 3.54 14.30
CA LEU A 197 -2.78 4.22 13.08
C LEU A 197 -1.25 4.33 13.04
N VAL A 198 -0.68 3.78 11.99
CA VAL A 198 0.76 3.81 11.71
C VAL A 198 0.94 4.49 10.37
N THR A 199 1.27 5.76 10.42
CA THR A 199 1.41 6.62 9.25
C THR A 199 2.86 7.03 9.09
N LEU A 200 3.37 6.92 7.89
CA LEU A 200 4.76 7.15 7.53
C LEU A 200 4.84 8.12 6.37
N VAL A 201 5.82 9.00 6.41
CA VAL A 201 6.09 9.99 5.37
C VAL A 201 7.55 9.85 4.96
N SER A 202 7.82 9.70 3.68
CA SER A 202 9.18 9.75 3.14
C SER A 202 9.35 10.98 2.26
N LEU A 203 10.50 11.58 2.37
CA LEU A 203 10.90 12.77 1.62
C LEU A 203 12.11 12.45 0.76
N GLY A 204 12.03 12.83 -0.50
CA GLY A 204 13.16 12.75 -1.41
C GLY A 204 13.38 14.04 -2.18
N ILE A 205 14.52 14.15 -2.81
CA ILE A 205 14.86 15.26 -3.71
C ILE A 205 15.16 14.72 -5.09
N VAL A 206 14.73 15.47 -6.10
CA VAL A 206 14.97 15.14 -7.51
C VAL A 206 15.00 16.42 -8.33
N ARG A 207 15.78 16.42 -9.39
CA ARG A 207 15.67 17.45 -10.41
C ARG A 207 14.47 17.13 -11.32
N GLU A 208 13.66 18.13 -11.66
CA GLU A 208 12.40 17.93 -12.38
C GLU A 208 12.53 17.10 -13.66
N ASP A 209 13.59 17.33 -14.42
CA ASP A 209 13.89 16.60 -15.65
C ASP A 209 14.45 15.17 -15.44
N HIS A 210 14.61 14.75 -14.19
CA HIS A 210 15.02 13.40 -13.79
C HIS A 210 13.89 12.59 -13.13
N ILE A 211 12.67 13.14 -13.08
CA ILE A 211 11.52 12.41 -12.53
C ILE A 211 11.25 11.18 -13.41
N ILE A 212 11.13 10.04 -12.77
CA ILE A 212 10.71 8.78 -13.39
C ILE A 212 9.21 8.61 -13.16
N HIS A 213 8.49 8.33 -14.23
CA HIS A 213 7.04 8.14 -14.20
C HIS A 213 6.67 6.65 -14.16
N SER A 214 5.54 6.34 -13.52
CA SER A 214 5.03 4.96 -13.36
C SER A 214 4.33 4.41 -14.62
N TYR A 215 4.11 5.22 -15.63
CA TYR A 215 3.53 4.77 -16.90
C TYR A 215 4.61 4.38 -17.92
N ALA A 216 4.26 3.45 -18.81
CA ALA A 216 5.15 3.04 -19.90
C ALA A 216 5.38 4.22 -20.87
N PRO A 217 6.62 4.43 -21.35
CA PRO A 217 6.89 5.45 -22.35
C PRO A 217 6.17 5.15 -23.68
N GLU A 218 6.01 6.17 -24.51
CA GLU A 218 5.47 6.00 -25.85
C GLU A 218 6.32 5.01 -26.66
N ASN A 219 5.68 4.17 -27.45
CA ASN A 219 6.30 3.11 -28.29
C ASN A 219 7.01 2.01 -27.49
N ALA A 220 6.52 1.69 -26.29
CA ALA A 220 7.06 0.64 -25.41
C ALA A 220 6.53 -0.78 -25.73
N GLU A 221 5.83 -1.00 -26.83
CA GLU A 221 5.20 -2.30 -27.16
C GLU A 221 6.20 -3.46 -27.26
N ASN A 222 7.47 -3.15 -27.52
CA ASN A 222 8.54 -4.14 -27.62
C ASN A 222 9.51 -4.11 -26.43
N TYR A 223 9.15 -3.42 -25.35
CA TYR A 223 9.99 -3.37 -24.15
C TYR A 223 9.74 -4.61 -23.27
N ASP A 224 10.79 -5.09 -22.67
CA ASP A 224 10.71 -6.17 -21.68
C ASP A 224 10.32 -5.60 -20.31
N LEU A 225 9.47 -6.33 -19.59
CA LEU A 225 9.21 -6.08 -18.18
C LEU A 225 10.23 -6.87 -17.35
N ILE A 226 11.07 -6.16 -16.61
CA ILE A 226 12.13 -6.77 -15.80
C ILE A 226 11.77 -6.64 -14.32
N LEU A 227 11.60 -7.76 -13.63
CA LEU A 227 11.44 -7.80 -12.18
C LEU A 227 12.81 -7.83 -11.51
N ILE A 228 13.09 -6.81 -10.69
CA ILE A 228 14.30 -6.71 -9.89
C ILE A 228 13.92 -6.82 -8.43
N GLY A 229 14.49 -7.77 -7.71
CA GLY A 229 14.25 -7.97 -6.29
C GLY A 229 14.02 -9.42 -5.89
N LYS A 230 13.26 -9.63 -4.81
CA LYS A 230 12.87 -10.96 -4.33
C LYS A 230 11.87 -11.60 -5.29
N PRO A 231 12.01 -12.90 -5.61
CA PRO A 231 10.97 -13.63 -6.33
C PRO A 231 9.64 -13.59 -5.58
N THR A 232 8.54 -13.59 -6.34
CA THR A 232 7.19 -13.64 -5.77
C THR A 232 7.01 -14.91 -4.92
N ASP A 233 6.47 -14.76 -3.72
CA ASP A 233 6.10 -15.85 -2.81
C ASP A 233 4.66 -15.64 -2.28
N ASN A 234 4.30 -16.35 -1.20
CA ASN A 234 2.97 -16.28 -0.61
C ASN A 234 2.83 -15.20 0.47
N SER A 235 3.89 -14.45 0.81
CA SER A 235 3.81 -13.39 1.81
C SER A 235 3.07 -12.17 1.27
N GLY A 236 2.20 -11.58 2.09
CA GLY A 236 1.43 -10.40 1.71
C GLY A 236 0.31 -10.65 0.70
N PHE A 237 0.00 -11.92 0.38
CA PHE A 237 -1.06 -12.23 -0.57
C PHE A 237 -2.43 -11.78 -0.02
N GLY A 238 -3.15 -11.00 -0.83
CA GLY A 238 -4.44 -10.44 -0.42
C GLY A 238 -4.37 -9.26 0.57
N GLY A 239 -3.19 -8.69 0.82
CA GLY A 239 -2.98 -7.61 1.78
C GLY A 239 -3.86 -6.38 1.54
N ALA A 240 -4.06 -5.96 0.29
CA ALA A 240 -4.92 -4.83 -0.05
C ALA A 240 -6.41 -5.09 0.29
N SER A 241 -6.90 -6.30 0.03
CA SER A 241 -8.25 -6.71 0.43
C SER A 241 -8.38 -6.76 1.95
N PHE A 242 -7.40 -7.36 2.62
CA PHE A 242 -7.34 -7.41 4.08
C PHE A 242 -7.35 -6.03 4.72
N ALA A 243 -6.56 -5.08 4.20
CA ALA A 243 -6.50 -3.71 4.69
C ALA A 243 -7.82 -2.93 4.54
N SER A 244 -8.77 -3.44 3.75
CA SER A 244 -10.09 -2.85 3.52
C SER A 244 -11.22 -3.49 4.33
N LEU A 245 -10.93 -4.51 5.14
CA LEU A 245 -11.91 -5.23 5.96
C LEU A 245 -11.93 -4.69 7.40
N GLU A 246 -13.03 -4.96 8.11
CA GLU A 246 -13.06 -4.79 9.56
C GLU A 246 -12.17 -5.84 10.23
N LEU A 247 -11.43 -5.42 11.26
CA LEU A 247 -10.56 -6.32 12.03
C LEU A 247 -11.39 -7.16 12.99
N GLU A 248 -11.45 -8.47 12.73
CA GLU A 248 -12.08 -9.45 13.62
C GLU A 248 -11.01 -10.17 14.45
N GLU A 249 -11.13 -10.13 15.77
CA GLU A 249 -10.18 -10.78 16.70
C GLU A 249 -10.00 -12.28 16.40
N GLU A 250 -11.09 -12.97 16.03
CA GLU A 250 -11.13 -14.41 15.77
C GLU A 250 -10.36 -14.80 14.50
N LYS A 251 -10.17 -13.88 13.54
CA LYS A 251 -9.49 -14.12 12.27
C LYS A 251 -8.03 -13.70 12.25
N LYS A 252 -7.49 -13.19 13.35
CA LYS A 252 -6.11 -12.63 13.41
C LYS A 252 -5.04 -13.63 12.96
N GLU A 253 -5.12 -14.87 13.41
CA GLU A 253 -4.13 -15.87 13.02
C GLU A 253 -4.15 -16.16 11.51
N GLN A 254 -5.34 -16.18 10.89
CA GLN A 254 -5.49 -16.38 9.44
C GLN A 254 -4.95 -15.19 8.65
N ASN A 255 -5.08 -13.98 9.21
CA ASN A 255 -4.71 -12.74 8.53
C ASN A 255 -3.21 -12.40 8.61
N LYS A 256 -2.43 -13.11 9.44
CA LYS A 256 -0.96 -12.92 9.50
C LYS A 256 -0.28 -13.12 8.15
N GLY A 257 -0.75 -14.07 7.35
CA GLY A 257 -0.22 -14.33 6.01
C GLY A 257 -0.47 -13.20 5.00
N ALA A 258 -1.43 -12.30 5.26
CA ALA A 258 -1.68 -11.13 4.43
C ALA A 258 -0.68 -9.98 4.68
N VAL A 259 0.15 -10.07 5.72
CA VAL A 259 1.22 -9.10 5.99
C VAL A 259 2.48 -9.50 5.24
N GLN A 260 3.11 -8.53 4.62
CA GLN A 260 4.34 -8.73 3.85
C GLN A 260 5.52 -9.04 4.78
N GLU A 261 6.48 -9.81 4.27
CA GLU A 261 7.76 -10.01 4.93
C GLU A 261 8.73 -8.86 4.59
N PRO A 262 9.11 -8.01 5.55
CA PRO A 262 9.98 -6.87 5.28
C PRO A 262 11.43 -7.33 5.06
N ASN A 263 12.09 -6.77 4.04
CA ASN A 263 13.49 -7.09 3.73
C ASN A 263 14.31 -5.82 3.49
N ALA A 264 14.74 -5.18 4.56
CA ALA A 264 15.51 -3.95 4.52
C ALA A 264 16.88 -4.12 3.83
N PHE A 265 17.50 -5.30 3.93
CA PHE A 265 18.77 -5.58 3.28
C PHE A 265 18.63 -5.53 1.75
N LEU A 266 17.62 -6.22 1.22
CA LEU A 266 17.36 -6.23 -0.22
C LEU A 266 16.99 -4.83 -0.71
N GLU A 267 16.15 -4.11 0.01
CA GLU A 267 15.77 -2.76 -0.38
C GLU A 267 16.94 -1.78 -0.35
N ARG A 268 17.88 -1.94 0.59
CA ARG A 268 19.12 -1.16 0.56
C ARG A 268 19.92 -1.37 -0.72
N HIS A 269 19.93 -2.59 -1.25
CA HIS A 269 20.59 -2.88 -2.54
C HIS A 269 19.83 -2.28 -3.71
N LEU A 270 18.49 -2.34 -3.69
CA LEU A 270 17.64 -1.68 -4.70
C LEU A 270 17.89 -0.17 -4.73
N LEU A 271 17.86 0.50 -3.56
CA LEU A 271 18.20 1.92 -3.44
C LEU A 271 19.54 2.25 -4.09
N LYS A 272 20.58 1.45 -3.78
CA LYS A 272 21.94 1.64 -4.33
C LYS A 272 22.02 1.45 -5.83
N SER A 273 21.20 0.59 -6.40
CA SER A 273 21.22 0.29 -7.84
C SER A 273 20.34 1.25 -8.65
N THR A 274 19.45 1.99 -7.99
CA THR A 274 18.54 2.95 -8.64
C THR A 274 19.17 4.34 -8.74
N TYR A 275 20.04 4.72 -7.81
CA TYR A 275 20.81 5.97 -7.84
C TYR A 275 22.11 5.80 -8.64
#